data_6ef3d97d8caa6f57008add0bab0922de
#
_entry.id   6ef3d97d8caa6f57008add0bab0922de
#
_cell.length_a   1.000
_cell.length_b   1.000
_cell.length_c   1.000
_cell.angle_alpha   90.00
_cell.angle_beta   90.00
_cell.angle_gamma   90.00
#
_symmetry.space_group_name_H-M   'P 1'
#
loop_
_entity.id
_entity.type
_entity.pdbx_description
1 polymer ?
#
loop_
_entity_poly.entity_id
_entity_poly.type
_entity_poly.pdbx_seq_one_letter_code
_entity_poly.pdbx_strand_id
1 'polypeptide(L)'
;KFQFLTFNLNNMFDLDNYQEIWQTITRNKSRSLLTAFGVFWGVFMLVVMVALGSGISRGIMGQLDGVAQNTSMLWPSNTSMPYKGFKKGRSWNIHSDDLVAMEREFAELKYISPVMFVDNVGKATRGTKSEEYRMMGHDANYFKMYPLKIVQGRWINDIDLRDALKVCVIDEKVLNDLYKPGESAVGTLIRVGSSYYTVIGVVKKTTDGVNFFGNTDEMLVVPYTTAQRIQNSGDKIDCLCITAYDDVEISEVEKRVAMFVKERNLVNPDDEAALALINLKKIFD
;
A
#
# COMPACT_ATOMS: atom_id res chain seq x y z
N LYS A 1 39.02 -4.63 61.62
CA LYS A 1 39.26 -3.22 61.22
C LYS A 1 39.12 -3.17 59.72
N PHE A 2 37.96 -2.82 59.23
CA PHE A 2 37.75 -2.52 57.81
C PHE A 2 38.03 -0.99 57.66
N GLN A 3 39.07 -0.67 56.91
CA GLN A 3 39.31 0.69 56.42
C GLN A 3 38.42 0.91 55.20
N PHE A 4 37.43 1.77 55.33
CA PHE A 4 36.66 2.34 54.20
C PHE A 4 37.59 3.29 53.47
N LEU A 5 37.96 2.93 52.23
CA LEU A 5 38.56 3.84 51.26
C LEU A 5 37.47 4.84 50.85
N THR A 6 37.47 6.00 51.44
CA THR A 6 36.70 7.14 50.98
C THR A 6 37.31 7.62 49.65
N PHE A 7 36.63 7.30 48.55
CA PHE A 7 36.95 7.81 47.23
C PHE A 7 36.63 9.32 47.22
N ASN A 8 37.65 10.13 47.22
CA ASN A 8 37.55 11.59 47.27
C ASN A 8 37.32 12.10 45.82
N LEU A 9 36.07 12.37 45.49
CA LEU A 9 35.64 12.86 44.14
C LEU A 9 36.18 14.24 43.77
N ASN A 10 36.77 14.98 44.74
CA ASN A 10 37.29 16.32 44.48
C ASN A 10 38.61 16.37 43.68
N ASN A 11 39.34 15.25 43.54
CA ASN A 11 40.60 15.21 42.75
C ASN A 11 40.38 14.91 41.27
N MET A 12 39.16 14.81 40.80
CA MET A 12 38.87 14.53 39.38
C MET A 12 38.94 15.80 38.46
N PHE A 13 38.99 16.99 39.05
CA PHE A 13 39.00 18.28 38.32
C PHE A 13 40.25 19.13 38.61
N ASP A 14 41.41 18.52 38.90
CA ASP A 14 42.64 19.23 39.03
C ASP A 14 43.14 19.77 37.66
N LEU A 15 43.40 21.06 37.59
CA LEU A 15 43.92 21.76 36.42
C LEU A 15 45.21 21.12 35.92
N ASP A 16 45.99 20.50 36.81
CA ASP A 16 47.24 19.81 36.49
C ASP A 16 47.01 18.56 35.60
N ASN A 17 45.94 17.84 35.82
CA ASN A 17 45.56 16.68 34.99
C ASN A 17 45.22 17.11 33.54
N TYR A 18 44.58 18.26 33.36
CA TYR A 18 44.28 18.79 32.03
C TYR A 18 45.56 19.24 31.30
N GLN A 19 46.53 19.78 32.00
CA GLN A 19 47.84 20.16 31.39
C GLN A 19 48.62 18.93 30.97
N GLU A 20 48.62 17.87 31.74
CA GLU A 20 49.30 16.60 31.43
C GLU A 20 48.65 15.91 30.22
N ILE A 21 47.31 15.85 30.20
CA ILE A 21 46.55 15.34 29.03
C ILE A 21 46.87 16.16 27.77
N TRP A 22 46.89 17.49 27.88
CA TRP A 22 47.19 18.38 26.75
C TRP A 22 48.60 18.19 26.25
N GLN A 23 49.60 18.05 27.14
CA GLN A 23 50.98 17.76 26.75
C GLN A 23 51.12 16.39 26.06
N THR A 24 50.40 15.40 26.55
CA THR A 24 50.41 14.05 25.95
C THR A 24 49.79 14.03 24.57
N ILE A 25 48.70 14.76 24.36
CA ILE A 25 48.03 14.92 23.05
C ILE A 25 48.94 15.64 22.05
N THR A 26 49.63 16.70 22.50
CA THR A 26 50.47 17.53 21.63
C THR A 26 51.84 16.89 21.31
N ARG A 27 52.31 15.96 22.15
CA ARG A 27 53.59 15.27 21.95
C ARG A 27 53.58 14.29 20.75
N ASN A 28 52.43 13.69 20.45
CA ASN A 28 52.25 12.76 19.33
C ASN A 28 51.05 13.14 18.47
N LYS A 29 51.08 14.30 17.83
CA LYS A 29 49.97 14.91 17.07
C LYS A 29 49.32 13.96 16.07
N SER A 30 50.09 13.18 15.32
CA SER A 30 49.56 12.27 14.31
C SER A 30 48.73 11.13 14.91
N ARG A 31 49.21 10.55 16.06
CA ARG A 31 48.48 9.46 16.73
C ARG A 31 47.19 10.00 17.34
N SER A 32 47.26 11.13 18.02
CA SER A 32 46.07 11.77 18.67
C SER A 32 45.05 12.19 17.62
N LEU A 33 45.48 12.75 16.49
CA LEU A 33 44.61 13.13 15.38
C LEU A 33 43.92 11.90 14.77
N LEU A 34 44.69 10.81 14.56
CA LEU A 34 44.14 9.58 13.98
C LEU A 34 43.09 8.95 14.89
N THR A 35 43.39 8.92 16.22
CA THR A 35 42.44 8.39 17.22
C THR A 35 41.17 9.26 17.31
N ALA A 36 41.33 10.58 17.36
CA ALA A 36 40.20 11.51 17.39
C ALA A 36 39.36 11.42 16.12
N PHE A 37 40.00 11.29 14.95
CA PHE A 37 39.30 11.08 13.69
C PHE A 37 38.53 9.76 13.67
N GLY A 38 39.13 8.67 14.18
CA GLY A 38 38.43 7.37 14.26
C GLY A 38 37.17 7.43 15.14
N VAL A 39 37.26 8.05 16.34
CA VAL A 39 36.12 8.24 17.23
C VAL A 39 35.08 9.16 16.59
N PHE A 40 35.51 10.30 16.06
CA PHE A 40 34.62 11.23 15.35
C PHE A 40 33.88 10.53 14.21
N TRP A 41 34.61 9.80 13.36
CA TRP A 41 34.01 9.09 12.23
C TRP A 41 33.05 8.01 12.66
N GLY A 42 33.34 7.25 13.74
CA GLY A 42 32.44 6.26 14.31
C GLY A 42 31.14 6.86 14.80
N VAL A 43 31.22 7.95 15.60
CA VAL A 43 30.04 8.66 16.09
C VAL A 43 29.25 9.30 14.95
N PHE A 44 29.96 9.93 14.00
CA PHE A 44 29.33 10.53 12.81
C PHE A 44 28.53 9.51 12.01
N MET A 45 29.13 8.34 11.71
CA MET A 45 28.42 7.27 10.99
C MET A 45 27.24 6.72 11.75
N LEU A 46 27.35 6.60 13.07
CA LEU A 46 26.23 6.16 13.92
C LEU A 46 25.05 7.15 13.85
N VAL A 47 25.35 8.45 13.97
CA VAL A 47 24.33 9.52 13.85
C VAL A 47 23.70 9.52 12.46
N VAL A 48 24.50 9.38 11.40
CA VAL A 48 24.01 9.31 10.02
C VAL A 48 23.11 8.09 9.84
N MET A 49 23.49 6.91 10.34
CA MET A 49 22.65 5.70 10.25
C MET A 49 21.32 5.86 10.99
N VAL A 50 21.34 6.42 12.20
CA VAL A 50 20.12 6.69 12.98
C VAL A 50 19.25 7.73 12.27
N ALA A 51 19.86 8.79 11.74
CA ALA A 51 19.13 9.83 11.01
C ALA A 51 18.48 9.30 9.72
N LEU A 52 19.22 8.48 8.95
CA LEU A 52 18.69 7.83 7.75
C LEU A 52 17.56 6.86 8.10
N GLY A 53 17.73 6.00 9.11
CA GLY A 53 16.69 5.08 9.58
C GLY A 53 15.41 5.80 9.99
N SER A 54 15.53 6.85 10.80
CA SER A 54 14.37 7.65 11.23
C SER A 54 13.76 8.49 10.11
N GLY A 55 14.58 8.94 9.15
CA GLY A 55 14.12 9.67 7.96
C GLY A 55 13.29 8.79 7.02
N ILE A 56 13.76 7.58 6.76
CA ILE A 56 13.05 6.59 5.93
C ILE A 56 11.74 6.19 6.61
N SER A 57 11.77 5.88 7.92
CA SER A 57 10.57 5.51 8.67
C SER A 57 9.51 6.61 8.65
N ARG A 58 9.89 7.86 8.91
CA ARG A 58 8.95 9.01 8.84
C ARG A 58 8.44 9.27 7.42
N GLY A 59 9.30 9.11 6.41
CA GLY A 59 8.91 9.24 5.01
C GLY A 59 7.86 8.22 4.60
N ILE A 60 8.01 6.96 5.01
CA ILE A 60 7.04 5.89 4.77
C ILE A 60 5.75 6.15 5.57
N MET A 61 5.85 6.46 6.85
CA MET A 61 4.69 6.76 7.71
C MET A 61 3.84 7.92 7.17
N GLY A 62 4.46 9.03 6.77
CA GLY A 62 3.73 10.18 6.21
C GLY A 62 3.04 9.88 4.86
N GLN A 63 3.53 8.87 4.12
CA GLN A 63 2.90 8.43 2.88
C GLN A 63 1.69 7.50 3.11
N LEU A 64 1.54 6.94 4.30
CA LEU A 64 0.46 6.03 4.65
C LEU A 64 -0.71 6.73 5.37
N ASP A 65 -0.57 8.04 5.62
CA ASP A 65 -1.64 8.85 6.21
C ASP A 65 -2.91 8.81 5.35
N GLY A 66 -4.01 8.43 5.97
CA GLY A 66 -5.34 8.39 5.34
C GLY A 66 -5.73 7.05 4.72
N VAL A 67 -4.83 6.08 4.57
CA VAL A 67 -5.21 4.69 4.23
C VAL A 67 -5.77 4.03 5.49
N ALA A 68 -6.83 3.25 5.35
CA ALA A 68 -7.37 2.49 6.48
C ALA A 68 -6.31 1.52 7.03
N GLN A 69 -5.75 1.86 8.19
CA GLN A 69 -4.59 1.14 8.76
C GLN A 69 -4.90 -0.34 9.04
N ASN A 70 -6.15 -0.64 9.40
CA ASN A 70 -6.60 -2.00 9.72
C ASN A 70 -7.04 -2.75 8.45
N THR A 71 -6.18 -2.72 7.41
CA THR A 71 -6.45 -3.29 6.07
C THR A 71 -5.42 -4.34 5.71
N SER A 72 -5.87 -5.40 5.06
CA SER A 72 -5.03 -6.43 4.46
C SER A 72 -5.46 -6.69 3.02
N MET A 73 -4.47 -7.03 2.18
CA MET A 73 -4.68 -7.42 0.78
C MET A 73 -4.36 -8.88 0.58
N LEU A 74 -5.23 -9.56 -0.14
CA LEU A 74 -5.13 -10.98 -0.45
C LEU A 74 -4.90 -11.15 -1.95
N TRP A 75 -3.74 -11.70 -2.32
CA TRP A 75 -3.33 -11.92 -3.69
C TRP A 75 -3.22 -13.42 -3.98
N PRO A 76 -4.14 -13.99 -4.78
CA PRO A 76 -4.00 -15.37 -5.24
C PRO A 76 -2.69 -15.59 -6.00
N SER A 77 -2.04 -16.71 -5.72
CA SER A 77 -0.81 -17.15 -6.36
C SER A 77 -0.89 -18.63 -6.71
N ASN A 78 0.08 -19.16 -7.42
CA ASN A 78 0.09 -20.58 -7.76
C ASN A 78 0.21 -21.46 -6.52
N THR A 79 -0.56 -22.56 -6.46
CA THR A 79 -0.51 -23.50 -5.36
C THR A 79 0.85 -24.19 -5.28
N SER A 80 1.38 -24.34 -4.07
CA SER A 80 2.61 -25.10 -3.81
C SER A 80 2.35 -26.53 -3.34
N MET A 81 1.12 -26.81 -2.90
CA MET A 81 0.70 -28.11 -2.37
C MET A 81 -0.42 -28.73 -3.22
N PRO A 82 -0.45 -30.06 -3.40
CA PRO A 82 -1.60 -30.73 -4.00
C PRO A 82 -2.77 -30.77 -3.01
N TYR A 83 -4.00 -30.66 -3.51
CA TYR A 83 -5.19 -30.69 -2.66
C TYR A 83 -6.42 -31.18 -3.42
N LYS A 84 -7.23 -32.07 -2.81
CA LYS A 84 -8.51 -32.60 -3.36
C LYS A 84 -8.44 -32.99 -4.84
N GLY A 85 -7.35 -33.66 -5.25
CA GLY A 85 -7.16 -34.14 -6.63
C GLY A 85 -6.46 -33.16 -7.56
N PHE A 86 -6.25 -31.91 -7.16
CA PHE A 86 -5.47 -30.94 -7.90
C PHE A 86 -3.98 -31.05 -7.63
N LYS A 87 -3.18 -30.90 -8.67
CA LYS A 87 -1.71 -30.87 -8.58
C LYS A 87 -1.21 -29.53 -8.07
N LYS A 88 0.00 -29.50 -7.49
CA LYS A 88 0.74 -28.27 -7.20
C LYS A 88 1.01 -27.47 -8.48
N GLY A 89 1.17 -26.16 -8.36
CA GLY A 89 1.39 -25.23 -9.48
C GLY A 89 0.11 -24.79 -10.18
N ARG A 90 -1.06 -25.13 -9.66
CA ARG A 90 -2.35 -24.65 -10.18
C ARG A 90 -2.51 -23.16 -9.94
N SER A 91 -2.82 -22.41 -11.00
CA SER A 91 -3.34 -21.05 -10.84
C SER A 91 -4.80 -21.10 -10.39
N TRP A 92 -5.18 -20.22 -9.51
CA TRP A 92 -6.54 -20.07 -9.01
C TRP A 92 -6.84 -18.60 -8.74
N ASN A 93 -8.09 -18.25 -8.57
CA ASN A 93 -8.52 -16.87 -8.31
C ASN A 93 -9.59 -16.87 -7.22
N ILE A 94 -9.80 -15.71 -6.61
CA ILE A 94 -10.99 -15.40 -5.82
C ILE A 94 -12.12 -15.14 -6.81
N HIS A 95 -13.34 -15.43 -6.43
CA HIS A 95 -14.53 -15.28 -7.28
C HIS A 95 -15.52 -14.30 -6.64
N SER A 96 -16.39 -13.71 -7.44
CA SER A 96 -17.41 -12.76 -6.95
C SER A 96 -18.33 -13.37 -5.89
N ASP A 97 -18.63 -14.67 -5.99
CA ASP A 97 -19.43 -15.40 -4.98
C ASP A 97 -18.72 -15.51 -3.63
N ASP A 98 -17.39 -15.45 -3.61
CA ASP A 98 -16.62 -15.45 -2.37
C ASP A 98 -16.86 -14.18 -1.57
N LEU A 99 -17.05 -13.02 -2.24
CA LEU A 99 -17.37 -11.74 -1.59
C LEU A 99 -18.66 -11.85 -0.79
N VAL A 100 -19.71 -12.36 -1.43
CA VAL A 100 -21.03 -12.52 -0.80
C VAL A 100 -20.97 -13.50 0.38
N ALA A 101 -20.16 -14.56 0.23
CA ALA A 101 -19.98 -15.54 1.30
C ALA A 101 -19.18 -14.92 2.48
N MET A 102 -18.17 -14.11 2.20
CA MET A 102 -17.38 -13.43 3.21
C MET A 102 -18.18 -12.38 3.99
N GLU A 103 -19.03 -11.60 3.33
CA GLU A 103 -19.91 -10.62 3.98
C GLU A 103 -20.86 -11.28 5.00
N ARG A 104 -21.24 -12.53 4.77
CA ARG A 104 -22.10 -13.30 5.69
C ARG A 104 -21.34 -13.94 6.84
N GLU A 105 -20.10 -14.38 6.57
CA GLU A 105 -19.30 -15.16 7.53
C GLU A 105 -18.49 -14.28 8.47
N PHE A 106 -18.02 -13.12 8.00
CA PHE A 106 -17.09 -12.27 8.75
C PHE A 106 -17.71 -10.92 9.10
N ALA A 107 -18.52 -10.89 10.14
CA ALA A 107 -19.15 -9.65 10.64
C ALA A 107 -18.12 -8.63 11.18
N GLU A 108 -16.88 -9.06 11.44
CA GLU A 108 -15.75 -8.23 11.88
C GLU A 108 -15.16 -7.39 10.74
N LEU A 109 -15.49 -7.69 9.49
CA LEU A 109 -15.03 -6.92 8.34
C LEU A 109 -15.93 -5.72 8.10
N LYS A 110 -15.34 -4.53 8.15
CA LYS A 110 -16.00 -3.25 7.86
C LYS A 110 -16.18 -3.02 6.36
N TYR A 111 -15.15 -3.37 5.58
CA TYR A 111 -15.15 -3.26 4.12
C TYR A 111 -14.49 -4.48 3.49
N ILE A 112 -15.09 -4.94 2.40
CA ILE A 112 -14.56 -5.94 1.49
C ILE A 112 -14.60 -5.28 0.11
N SER A 113 -13.47 -5.22 -0.60
CA SER A 113 -13.38 -4.58 -1.92
C SER A 113 -12.57 -5.43 -2.88
N PRO A 114 -13.17 -5.85 -4.01
CA PRO A 114 -12.46 -6.51 -5.09
C PRO A 114 -11.60 -5.52 -5.87
N VAL A 115 -10.49 -6.02 -6.37
CA VAL A 115 -9.57 -5.28 -7.24
C VAL A 115 -9.35 -6.09 -8.50
N MET A 116 -9.53 -5.44 -9.65
CA MET A 116 -9.24 -5.98 -10.97
C MET A 116 -8.19 -5.11 -11.65
N PHE A 117 -7.18 -5.72 -12.22
CA PHE A 117 -6.18 -5.03 -13.06
C PHE A 117 -6.57 -5.24 -14.53
N VAL A 118 -6.74 -4.15 -15.27
CA VAL A 118 -7.14 -4.25 -16.67
C VAL A 118 -5.91 -3.93 -17.54
N ASP A 119 -5.32 -4.98 -18.07
CA ASP A 119 -4.13 -4.88 -18.92
C ASP A 119 -4.47 -4.64 -20.39
N ASN A 120 -3.52 -4.03 -21.11
CA ASN A 120 -3.57 -3.86 -22.57
C ASN A 120 -4.83 -3.16 -23.11
N VAL A 121 -5.40 -2.24 -22.33
CA VAL A 121 -6.61 -1.50 -22.74
C VAL A 121 -6.34 -0.45 -23.82
N GLY A 122 -5.09 -0.13 -24.08
CA GLY A 122 -4.69 0.93 -25.00
C GLY A 122 -4.81 2.33 -24.41
N LYS A 123 -4.58 3.33 -25.26
CA LYS A 123 -4.59 4.74 -24.84
C LYS A 123 -5.99 5.25 -24.59
N ALA A 124 -6.13 6.09 -23.57
CA ALA A 124 -7.31 6.89 -23.37
C ALA A 124 -7.23 8.14 -24.29
N THR A 125 -8.29 8.36 -25.05
CA THR A 125 -8.32 9.40 -26.09
C THR A 125 -9.56 10.26 -25.93
N ARG A 126 -9.36 11.58 -26.04
CA ARG A 126 -10.45 12.57 -26.10
C ARG A 126 -10.08 13.67 -27.09
N GLY A 127 -10.85 13.78 -28.19
CA GLY A 127 -10.52 14.69 -29.29
C GLY A 127 -9.16 14.36 -29.88
N THR A 128 -8.23 15.32 -29.86
CA THR A 128 -6.86 15.16 -30.37
C THR A 128 -5.86 14.71 -29.30
N LYS A 129 -6.27 14.68 -28.04
CA LYS A 129 -5.41 14.29 -26.91
C LYS A 129 -5.50 12.77 -26.69
N SER A 130 -4.34 12.12 -26.44
CA SER A 130 -4.24 10.67 -26.28
C SER A 130 -3.06 10.32 -25.38
N GLU A 131 -3.35 9.71 -24.23
CA GLU A 131 -2.35 9.31 -23.24
C GLU A 131 -2.63 7.90 -22.74
N GLU A 132 -1.61 7.27 -22.16
CA GLU A 132 -1.71 5.94 -21.60
C GLU A 132 -1.91 6.01 -20.09
N TYR A 133 -2.98 5.39 -19.60
CA TYR A 133 -3.31 5.34 -18.19
C TYR A 133 -3.59 3.90 -17.76
N ARG A 134 -3.38 3.62 -16.49
CA ARG A 134 -3.83 2.35 -15.90
C ARG A 134 -5.34 2.34 -15.77
N MET A 135 -5.94 1.21 -16.11
CA MET A 135 -7.35 0.97 -15.83
C MET A 135 -7.48 -0.09 -14.76
N MET A 136 -8.30 0.20 -13.74
CA MET A 136 -8.55 -0.72 -12.63
C MET A 136 -10.05 -0.84 -12.37
N GLY A 137 -10.46 -2.03 -11.97
CA GLY A 137 -11.83 -2.30 -11.56
C GLY A 137 -11.95 -2.30 -10.05
N HIS A 138 -12.88 -1.49 -9.53
CA HIS A 138 -13.16 -1.41 -8.08
C HIS A 138 -14.67 -1.30 -7.82
N ASP A 139 -15.02 -1.33 -6.55
CA ASP A 139 -16.34 -1.02 -6.02
C ASP A 139 -16.33 0.29 -5.22
N ALA A 140 -17.47 0.63 -4.61
CA ALA A 140 -17.59 1.82 -3.77
C ALA A 140 -16.78 1.73 -2.46
N ASN A 141 -16.52 0.53 -1.97
CA ASN A 141 -15.80 0.33 -0.71
C ASN A 141 -14.31 0.68 -0.85
N TYR A 142 -13.73 0.47 -2.02
CA TYR A 142 -12.36 0.86 -2.31
C TYR A 142 -12.09 2.33 -1.96
N PHE A 143 -13.00 3.23 -2.34
CA PHE A 143 -12.86 4.66 -2.07
C PHE A 143 -13.03 5.04 -0.59
N LYS A 144 -13.58 4.14 0.23
CA LYS A 144 -13.63 4.31 1.70
C LYS A 144 -12.34 3.82 2.39
N MET A 145 -11.60 2.96 1.73
CA MET A 145 -10.34 2.40 2.22
C MET A 145 -9.12 3.26 1.86
N TYR A 146 -9.24 4.09 0.82
CA TYR A 146 -8.16 4.94 0.31
C TYR A 146 -8.46 6.43 0.49
N PRO A 147 -7.44 7.26 0.71
CA PRO A 147 -7.60 8.69 0.97
C PRO A 147 -7.87 9.46 -0.33
N LEU A 148 -9.00 9.18 -0.95
CA LEU A 148 -9.46 9.84 -2.18
C LEU A 148 -10.63 10.78 -1.87
N LYS A 149 -10.61 11.98 -2.45
CA LYS A 149 -11.68 12.96 -2.36
C LYS A 149 -12.31 13.15 -3.72
N ILE A 150 -13.63 13.16 -3.78
CA ILE A 150 -14.36 13.53 -4.97
C ILE A 150 -14.23 15.04 -5.22
N VAL A 151 -13.85 15.41 -6.43
CA VAL A 151 -13.74 16.81 -6.89
C VAL A 151 -14.96 17.17 -7.72
N GLN A 152 -15.41 16.25 -8.57
CA GLN A 152 -16.59 16.41 -9.41
C GLN A 152 -17.36 15.09 -9.48
N GLY A 153 -18.69 15.16 -9.57
CA GLY A 153 -19.52 13.99 -9.83
C GLY A 153 -19.71 13.05 -8.63
N ARG A 154 -19.67 11.75 -8.86
CA ARG A 154 -19.96 10.70 -7.88
C ARG A 154 -19.02 9.50 -7.99
N TRP A 155 -19.03 8.66 -6.95
CA TRP A 155 -18.41 7.35 -6.95
C TRP A 155 -19.21 6.32 -7.76
N ILE A 156 -18.56 5.19 -8.05
CA ILE A 156 -19.23 3.95 -8.53
C ILE A 156 -20.26 3.52 -7.47
N ASN A 157 -21.42 3.10 -7.92
CA ASN A 157 -22.50 2.62 -7.07
C ASN A 157 -22.95 1.20 -7.47
N ASP A 158 -23.91 0.63 -6.69
CA ASP A 158 -24.39 -0.73 -6.90
C ASP A 158 -25.08 -0.95 -8.26
N ILE A 159 -25.69 0.09 -8.84
CA ILE A 159 -26.29 0.01 -10.18
C ILE A 159 -25.20 -0.14 -11.23
N ASP A 160 -24.12 0.65 -11.12
CA ASP A 160 -22.99 0.58 -12.02
C ASP A 160 -22.33 -0.81 -11.99
N LEU A 161 -22.24 -1.41 -10.79
CA LEU A 161 -21.70 -2.76 -10.58
C LEU A 161 -22.63 -3.84 -11.12
N ARG A 162 -23.92 -3.81 -10.75
CA ARG A 162 -24.90 -4.82 -11.12
C ARG A 162 -25.04 -4.94 -12.64
N ASP A 163 -25.13 -3.81 -13.32
CA ASP A 163 -25.36 -3.74 -14.75
C ASP A 163 -24.05 -3.74 -15.56
N ALA A 164 -22.90 -3.71 -14.86
CA ALA A 164 -21.54 -3.57 -15.40
C ALA A 164 -21.48 -2.44 -16.45
N LEU A 165 -21.87 -1.25 -16.01
CA LEU A 165 -21.98 -0.07 -16.88
C LEU A 165 -20.58 0.38 -17.33
N LYS A 166 -20.50 0.88 -18.57
CA LYS A 166 -19.29 1.50 -19.11
C LYS A 166 -19.14 2.93 -18.61
N VAL A 167 -18.94 3.06 -17.30
CA VAL A 167 -18.66 4.32 -16.61
C VAL A 167 -17.26 4.30 -16.03
N CYS A 168 -16.68 5.48 -15.83
CA CYS A 168 -15.37 5.58 -15.18
C CYS A 168 -15.28 6.80 -14.23
N VAL A 169 -14.48 6.63 -13.19
CA VAL A 169 -13.96 7.69 -12.34
C VAL A 169 -12.52 7.93 -12.74
N ILE A 170 -12.15 9.18 -12.93
CA ILE A 170 -10.82 9.59 -13.38
C ILE A 170 -10.08 10.36 -12.28
N ASP A 171 -8.77 10.28 -12.26
CA ASP A 171 -7.94 11.12 -11.42
C ASP A 171 -7.81 12.56 -11.95
N GLU A 172 -7.47 13.51 -11.07
CA GLU A 172 -7.25 14.93 -11.42
C GLU A 172 -6.18 15.11 -12.50
N LYS A 173 -5.15 14.23 -12.54
CA LYS A 173 -4.14 14.27 -13.61
C LYS A 173 -4.73 13.92 -14.97
N VAL A 174 -5.55 12.88 -15.06
CA VAL A 174 -6.25 12.50 -16.29
C VAL A 174 -7.16 13.64 -16.76
N LEU A 175 -7.82 14.35 -15.82
CA LEU A 175 -8.60 15.55 -16.12
C LEU A 175 -7.71 16.62 -16.76
N ASN A 176 -6.57 16.95 -16.15
CA ASN A 176 -5.68 18.02 -16.62
C ASN A 176 -5.05 17.68 -17.99
N ASP A 177 -4.76 16.41 -18.24
CA ASP A 177 -4.15 15.96 -19.49
C ASP A 177 -5.16 15.97 -20.65
N LEU A 178 -6.38 15.45 -20.44
CA LEU A 178 -7.35 15.24 -21.51
C LEU A 178 -8.36 16.38 -21.70
N TYR A 179 -8.56 17.23 -20.70
CA TYR A 179 -9.55 18.32 -20.74
C TYR A 179 -8.87 19.70 -20.83
N LYS A 180 -9.66 20.72 -21.07
CA LYS A 180 -9.21 22.11 -20.99
C LYS A 180 -9.36 22.61 -19.55
N PRO A 181 -8.53 23.58 -19.11
CA PRO A 181 -8.71 24.18 -17.80
C PRO A 181 -10.14 24.70 -17.59
N GLY A 182 -10.78 24.30 -16.47
CA GLY A 182 -12.15 24.69 -16.13
C GLY A 182 -13.26 23.89 -16.82
N GLU A 183 -12.94 22.95 -17.69
CA GLU A 183 -13.93 22.08 -18.34
C GLU A 183 -14.39 20.98 -17.38
N SER A 184 -15.71 20.74 -17.30
CA SER A 184 -16.26 19.61 -16.55
C SER A 184 -16.08 18.32 -17.31
N ALA A 185 -15.54 17.31 -16.63
CA ALA A 185 -15.41 15.97 -17.21
C ALA A 185 -16.66 15.11 -17.05
N VAL A 186 -17.46 15.36 -16.02
CA VAL A 186 -18.63 14.54 -15.68
C VAL A 186 -19.67 14.59 -16.78
N GLY A 187 -20.15 13.41 -17.17
CA GLY A 187 -21.11 13.22 -18.26
C GLY A 187 -20.49 13.14 -19.66
N THR A 188 -19.18 13.37 -19.80
CA THR A 188 -18.49 13.26 -21.10
C THR A 188 -17.99 11.85 -21.36
N LEU A 189 -17.64 11.59 -22.63
CA LEU A 189 -17.10 10.30 -23.04
C LEU A 189 -15.58 10.37 -23.21
N ILE A 190 -14.90 9.36 -22.67
CA ILE A 190 -13.49 9.05 -22.95
C ILE A 190 -13.45 7.72 -23.70
N ARG A 191 -12.71 7.66 -24.79
CA ARG A 191 -12.43 6.41 -25.50
C ARG A 191 -11.17 5.77 -24.90
N VAL A 192 -11.26 4.52 -24.48
CA VAL A 192 -10.11 3.73 -24.03
C VAL A 192 -10.04 2.48 -24.91
N GLY A 193 -8.97 2.38 -25.69
CA GLY A 193 -8.88 1.34 -26.71
C GLY A 193 -10.03 1.41 -27.72
N SER A 194 -10.84 0.35 -27.78
CA SER A 194 -12.02 0.25 -28.67
C SER A 194 -13.34 0.66 -28.01
N SER A 195 -13.36 0.93 -26.71
CA SER A 195 -14.60 1.21 -25.95
C SER A 195 -14.69 2.66 -25.47
N TYR A 196 -15.93 3.14 -25.32
CA TYR A 196 -16.22 4.43 -24.72
C TYR A 196 -16.73 4.27 -23.31
N TYR A 197 -16.29 5.15 -22.41
CA TYR A 197 -16.69 5.19 -21.00
C TYR A 197 -17.21 6.59 -20.67
N THR A 198 -18.34 6.66 -19.98
CA THR A 198 -18.87 7.91 -19.45
C THR A 198 -18.15 8.25 -18.15
N VAL A 199 -17.57 9.43 -18.07
CA VAL A 199 -16.98 9.94 -16.83
C VAL A 199 -18.09 10.27 -15.85
N ILE A 200 -18.12 9.62 -14.70
CA ILE A 200 -19.11 9.86 -13.63
C ILE A 200 -18.55 10.61 -12.44
N GLY A 201 -17.23 10.65 -12.30
CA GLY A 201 -16.57 11.35 -11.22
C GLY A 201 -15.12 11.68 -11.52
N VAL A 202 -14.64 12.70 -10.85
CA VAL A 202 -13.22 13.07 -10.81
C VAL A 202 -12.79 13.04 -9.36
N VAL A 203 -11.64 12.39 -9.11
CA VAL A 203 -11.07 12.25 -7.79
C VAL A 203 -9.70 12.88 -7.70
N LYS A 204 -9.34 13.22 -6.49
CA LYS A 204 -8.02 13.70 -6.12
C LYS A 204 -7.55 12.98 -4.88
N LYS A 205 -6.26 12.66 -4.82
CA LYS A 205 -5.64 12.21 -3.58
C LYS A 205 -5.68 13.32 -2.54
N THR A 206 -5.91 12.93 -1.29
CA THR A 206 -5.85 13.84 -0.15
C THR A 206 -4.46 13.87 0.50
N THR A 207 -3.64 12.88 0.22
CA THR A 207 -2.27 12.75 0.72
C THR A 207 -1.35 12.20 -0.37
N ASP A 208 -0.07 12.53 -0.32
CA ASP A 208 0.96 11.97 -1.21
C ASP A 208 1.36 10.52 -0.81
N GLY A 209 0.43 9.77 -0.25
CA GLY A 209 0.64 8.46 0.34
C GLY A 209 1.10 7.36 -0.62
N VAL A 210 1.59 6.26 -0.05
CA VAL A 210 2.01 5.06 -0.81
C VAL A 210 0.79 4.46 -1.52
N ASN A 211 0.97 4.22 -2.80
CA ASN A 211 0.03 3.45 -3.59
C ASN A 211 0.44 1.99 -3.62
N PHE A 212 -0.31 1.14 -2.94
CA PHE A 212 -0.07 -0.30 -2.96
C PHE A 212 -0.27 -0.93 -4.34
N PHE A 213 -1.05 -0.30 -5.20
CA PHE A 213 -1.30 -0.74 -6.58
C PHE A 213 -0.49 0.03 -7.62
N GLY A 214 0.59 0.73 -7.19
CA GLY A 214 1.41 1.57 -8.06
C GLY A 214 0.92 3.01 -8.12
N ASN A 215 1.44 3.80 -9.08
CA ASN A 215 1.07 5.21 -9.18
C ASN A 215 -0.40 5.36 -9.55
N THR A 216 -1.24 5.79 -8.58
CA THR A 216 -2.67 6.04 -8.80
C THR A 216 -2.95 7.43 -9.36
N ASP A 217 -1.91 8.23 -9.64
CA ASP A 217 -2.07 9.58 -10.21
C ASP A 217 -2.43 9.54 -11.70
N GLU A 218 -2.48 8.35 -12.30
CA GLU A 218 -2.73 8.14 -13.73
C GLU A 218 -3.73 7.01 -13.92
N MET A 219 -4.85 7.06 -13.20
CA MET A 219 -5.76 5.95 -13.09
C MET A 219 -7.15 6.26 -13.62
N LEU A 220 -7.69 5.31 -14.37
CA LEU A 220 -9.09 5.20 -14.74
C LEU A 220 -9.71 4.08 -13.93
N VAL A 221 -10.70 4.37 -13.11
CA VAL A 221 -11.41 3.36 -12.31
C VAL A 221 -12.76 3.07 -12.94
N VAL A 222 -13.02 1.81 -13.21
CA VAL A 222 -14.30 1.31 -13.72
C VAL A 222 -14.93 0.37 -12.66
N PRO A 223 -16.23 0.05 -12.75
CA PRO A 223 -16.81 -1.03 -11.94
C PRO A 223 -16.03 -2.33 -12.13
N TYR A 224 -15.71 -3.06 -11.04
CA TYR A 224 -14.95 -4.31 -11.19
C TYR A 224 -15.65 -5.33 -12.09
N THR A 225 -16.98 -5.34 -12.10
CA THR A 225 -17.79 -6.18 -13.00
C THR A 225 -17.62 -5.77 -14.47
N THR A 226 -17.40 -4.48 -14.75
CA THR A 226 -17.05 -3.99 -16.09
C THR A 226 -15.63 -4.43 -16.45
N ALA A 227 -14.68 -4.37 -15.52
CA ALA A 227 -13.32 -4.87 -15.72
C ALA A 227 -13.31 -6.37 -16.03
N GLN A 228 -14.10 -7.18 -15.31
CA GLN A 228 -14.28 -8.61 -15.59
C GLN A 228 -14.76 -8.86 -17.03
N ARG A 229 -15.72 -8.06 -17.53
CA ARG A 229 -16.21 -8.16 -18.91
C ARG A 229 -15.15 -7.75 -19.95
N ILE A 230 -14.37 -6.70 -19.66
CA ILE A 230 -13.28 -6.26 -20.55
C ILE A 230 -12.23 -7.36 -20.71
N GLN A 231 -11.85 -8.00 -19.59
CA GLN A 231 -10.84 -9.06 -19.55
C GLN A 231 -11.38 -10.44 -19.98
N ASN A 232 -12.69 -10.56 -20.13
CA ASN A 232 -13.36 -11.86 -20.35
C ASN A 232 -12.96 -12.89 -19.28
N SER A 233 -12.83 -12.43 -18.03
CA SER A 233 -12.34 -13.23 -16.90
C SER A 233 -13.44 -13.98 -16.13
N GLY A 234 -14.69 -13.86 -16.60
CA GLY A 234 -15.86 -14.40 -15.89
C GLY A 234 -16.09 -13.63 -14.59
N ASP A 235 -16.13 -14.35 -13.47
CA ASP A 235 -16.36 -13.83 -12.12
C ASP A 235 -15.06 -13.75 -11.27
N LYS A 236 -13.89 -13.94 -11.91
CA LYS A 236 -12.59 -13.90 -11.23
C LYS A 236 -12.25 -12.51 -10.72
N ILE A 237 -11.53 -12.48 -9.61
CA ILE A 237 -11.00 -11.28 -8.93
C ILE A 237 -9.49 -11.47 -8.78
N ASP A 238 -8.71 -10.43 -9.14
CA ASP A 238 -7.25 -10.51 -9.13
C ASP A 238 -6.67 -10.32 -7.72
N CYS A 239 -7.28 -9.42 -6.95
CA CYS A 239 -6.88 -9.13 -5.58
C CYS A 239 -8.11 -8.73 -4.75
N LEU A 240 -8.07 -9.02 -3.46
CA LEU A 240 -9.11 -8.64 -2.52
C LEU A 240 -8.54 -7.77 -1.43
N CYS A 241 -9.14 -6.61 -1.19
CA CYS A 241 -8.84 -5.76 -0.04
C CYS A 241 -9.91 -5.99 1.04
N ILE A 242 -9.47 -6.17 2.28
CA ILE A 242 -10.35 -6.29 3.44
C ILE A 242 -9.92 -5.30 4.51
N THR A 243 -10.88 -4.64 5.15
CA THR A 243 -10.65 -3.76 6.30
C THR A 243 -11.51 -4.25 7.45
N ALA A 244 -10.93 -4.48 8.62
CA ALA A 244 -11.66 -4.80 9.82
C ALA A 244 -12.13 -3.54 10.56
N TYR A 245 -13.08 -3.68 11.48
CA TYR A 245 -13.43 -2.60 12.41
C TYR A 245 -12.25 -2.26 13.30
N ASP A 246 -12.24 -1.04 13.86
CA ASP A 246 -11.10 -0.49 14.59
C ASP A 246 -10.77 -1.23 15.91
N ASP A 247 -11.76 -1.92 16.47
CA ASP A 247 -11.68 -2.75 17.68
C ASP A 247 -11.25 -4.20 17.41
N VAL A 248 -11.02 -4.56 16.16
CA VAL A 248 -10.67 -5.91 15.71
C VAL A 248 -9.24 -5.94 15.17
N GLU A 249 -8.46 -6.96 15.53
CA GLU A 249 -7.10 -7.14 15.01
C GLU A 249 -7.13 -7.81 13.62
N ILE A 250 -6.81 -7.06 12.56
CA ILE A 250 -6.83 -7.57 11.18
C ILE A 250 -5.94 -8.79 10.98
N SER A 251 -4.82 -8.90 11.72
CA SER A 251 -3.87 -10.03 11.60
C SER A 251 -4.49 -11.39 11.98
N GLU A 252 -5.52 -11.40 12.81
CA GLU A 252 -6.26 -12.62 13.16
C GLU A 252 -7.34 -12.92 12.13
N VAL A 253 -8.07 -11.88 11.70
CA VAL A 253 -9.16 -12.01 10.73
C VAL A 253 -8.62 -12.40 9.35
N GLU A 254 -7.50 -11.79 8.91
CA GLU A 254 -6.90 -12.10 7.60
C GLU A 254 -6.54 -13.58 7.44
N LYS A 255 -6.07 -14.24 8.50
CA LYS A 255 -5.76 -15.68 8.47
C LYS A 255 -7.01 -16.53 8.30
N ARG A 256 -8.09 -16.18 9.02
CA ARG A 256 -9.38 -16.88 8.92
C ARG A 256 -10.00 -16.69 7.54
N VAL A 257 -9.96 -15.47 7.03
CA VAL A 257 -10.40 -15.15 5.66
C VAL A 257 -9.57 -15.91 4.63
N ALA A 258 -8.25 -15.95 4.79
CA ALA A 258 -7.36 -16.69 3.89
C ALA A 258 -7.68 -18.19 3.85
N MET A 259 -7.90 -18.82 4.99
CA MET A 259 -8.32 -20.22 5.06
C MET A 259 -9.66 -20.43 4.38
N PHE A 260 -10.65 -19.60 4.71
CA PHE A 260 -11.99 -19.65 4.15
C PHE A 260 -12.00 -19.57 2.61
N VAL A 261 -11.29 -18.58 2.06
CA VAL A 261 -11.22 -18.39 0.60
C VAL A 261 -10.49 -19.54 -0.08
N LYS A 262 -9.39 -20.04 0.51
CA LYS A 262 -8.67 -21.20 -0.01
C LYS A 262 -9.54 -22.46 -0.04
N GLU A 263 -10.24 -22.76 1.04
CA GLU A 263 -11.11 -23.93 1.11
C GLU A 263 -12.25 -23.91 0.08
N ARG A 264 -12.88 -22.75 -0.10
CA ARG A 264 -13.93 -22.54 -1.10
C ARG A 264 -13.44 -22.77 -2.53
N ASN A 265 -12.19 -22.38 -2.78
CA ASN A 265 -11.56 -22.49 -4.10
C ASN A 265 -10.71 -23.78 -4.27
N LEU A 266 -10.93 -24.77 -3.42
CA LEU A 266 -10.25 -26.06 -3.47
C LEU A 266 -8.72 -25.92 -3.46
N VAL A 267 -8.23 -25.04 -2.62
CA VAL A 267 -6.82 -24.83 -2.31
C VAL A 267 -6.55 -25.36 -0.90
N ASN A 268 -5.39 -25.95 -0.68
CA ASN A 268 -5.01 -26.41 0.66
C ASN A 268 -4.97 -25.23 1.63
N PRO A 269 -5.71 -25.25 2.75
CA PRO A 269 -5.69 -24.19 3.74
C PRO A 269 -4.30 -23.89 4.30
N ASP A 270 -3.42 -24.91 4.40
CA ASP A 270 -2.06 -24.80 4.91
C ASP A 270 -1.06 -24.31 3.84
N ASP A 271 -1.48 -24.12 2.58
CA ASP A 271 -0.60 -23.65 1.51
C ASP A 271 -0.42 -22.12 1.62
N GLU A 272 0.60 -21.69 2.37
CA GLU A 272 0.91 -20.27 2.55
C GLU A 272 1.34 -19.59 1.24
N ALA A 273 1.97 -20.33 0.31
CA ALA A 273 2.42 -19.78 -0.96
C ALA A 273 1.28 -19.51 -1.94
N ALA A 274 0.13 -20.17 -1.76
CA ALA A 274 -1.01 -20.04 -2.66
C ALA A 274 -1.75 -18.69 -2.52
N LEU A 275 -1.58 -17.98 -1.42
CA LEU A 275 -2.22 -16.68 -1.17
C LEU A 275 -1.25 -15.76 -0.42
N ALA A 276 -0.79 -14.73 -1.09
CA ALA A 276 0.02 -13.71 -0.45
C ALA A 276 -0.87 -12.74 0.35
N LEU A 277 -0.48 -12.51 1.61
CA LEU A 277 -1.14 -11.57 2.52
C LEU A 277 -0.25 -10.34 2.72
N ILE A 278 -0.74 -9.17 2.36
CA ILE A 278 -0.07 -7.89 2.58
C ILE A 278 -0.85 -7.13 3.64
N ASN A 279 -0.42 -7.27 4.88
CA ASN A 279 -1.03 -6.60 6.02
C ASN A 279 -0.44 -5.21 6.18
N LEU A 280 -1.25 -4.17 5.93
CA LEU A 280 -0.79 -2.79 6.02
C LEU A 280 -0.42 -2.41 7.44
N LYS A 281 -1.12 -2.91 8.44
CA LYS A 281 -0.81 -2.63 9.85
C LYS A 281 0.60 -3.07 10.23
N LYS A 282 1.05 -4.24 9.75
CA LYS A 282 2.43 -4.72 9.99
C LYS A 282 3.52 -3.89 9.31
N ILE A 283 3.16 -3.05 8.35
CA ILE A 283 4.09 -2.10 7.73
C ILE A 283 4.23 -0.84 8.60
N PHE A 284 3.19 -0.57 9.43
CA PHE A 284 3.17 0.58 10.36
C PHE A 284 3.82 0.29 11.72
N ASP A 285 3.83 -0.97 12.18
CA ASP A 285 4.44 -1.40 13.45
C ASP A 285 5.96 -1.63 13.28
#